data_5e201d7e80285c46fe87a1370a067fa6
#
_entry.id   5e201d7e80285c46fe87a1370a067fa6
#
_cell.length_a   1.000
_cell.length_b   1.000
_cell.length_c   1.000
_cell.angle_alpha   90.00
_cell.angle_beta   90.00
_cell.angle_gamma   90.00
#
_symmetry.space_group_name_H-M   'P 1'
#
loop_
_entity.id
_entity.type
_entity.pdbx_description
1 polymer ?
#
loop_
_entity_poly.entity_id
_entity_poly.type
_entity_poly.pdbx_seq_one_letter_code
_entity_poly.pdbx_strand_id
1 'polypeptide(L)'
;DIPTFDKEQVHEDIEENLLFNWIETLPSYYEEEMKALYNEMSERKTVEAKIYKAIDSLEALIQHNASDLSTWIPKEYKLNLTYADDRVSFSEYLTALRQAIREDTLAKIEEK
;
A
#
# COMPACT_ATOMS: atom_id res chain seq x y z
N ASP A 1 -5.98 -12.84 2.39
CA ASP A 1 -5.71 -11.39 2.30
C ASP A 1 -6.98 -10.58 2.46
N ILE A 2 -6.85 -9.43 3.08
CA ILE A 2 -7.94 -8.48 3.25
C ILE A 2 -7.81 -7.39 2.18
N PRO A 3 -8.89 -7.06 1.45
CA PRO A 3 -8.83 -5.99 0.46
C PRO A 3 -8.27 -4.69 1.08
N THR A 4 -7.44 -3.98 0.32
CA THR A 4 -6.71 -2.80 0.81
C THR A 4 -7.60 -1.80 1.54
N PHE A 5 -8.76 -1.49 0.97
CA PHE A 5 -9.65 -0.47 1.54
C PHE A 5 -10.52 -0.98 2.68
N ASP A 6 -10.54 -2.29 2.92
CA ASP A 6 -11.28 -2.91 4.02
C ASP A 6 -10.36 -3.24 5.20
N LYS A 7 -9.04 -3.01 5.05
CA LYS A 7 -8.07 -3.31 6.09
C LYS A 7 -8.19 -2.31 7.24
N GLU A 8 -8.37 -2.83 8.46
CA GLU A 8 -8.46 -2.04 9.67
C GLU A 8 -7.21 -2.25 10.54
N GLN A 9 -7.05 -1.41 11.58
CA GLN A 9 -5.90 -1.51 12.49
C GLN A 9 -5.78 -2.89 13.12
N VAL A 10 -6.90 -3.51 13.49
CA VAL A 10 -6.89 -4.85 14.07
C VAL A 10 -6.30 -5.88 13.11
N HIS A 11 -6.57 -5.74 11.81
CA HIS A 11 -6.01 -6.63 10.79
C HIS A 11 -4.49 -6.44 10.67
N GLU A 12 -4.04 -5.18 10.69
CA GLU A 12 -2.62 -4.86 10.63
C GLU A 12 -1.89 -5.38 11.86
N ASP A 13 -2.49 -5.27 13.06
CA ASP A 13 -1.90 -5.78 14.29
C ASP A 13 -1.75 -7.30 14.25
N ILE A 14 -2.75 -8.01 13.73
CA ILE A 14 -2.69 -9.47 13.58
C ILE A 14 -1.57 -9.86 12.61
N GLU A 15 -1.49 -9.19 11.46
CA GLU A 15 -0.46 -9.44 10.46
C GLU A 15 0.94 -9.19 11.03
N GLU A 16 1.11 -8.09 11.76
CA GLU A 16 2.37 -7.74 12.40
C GLU A 16 2.78 -8.79 13.42
N ASN A 17 1.86 -9.23 14.28
CA ASN A 17 2.14 -10.26 15.28
C ASN A 17 2.55 -11.58 14.62
N LEU A 18 1.89 -11.98 13.55
CA LEU A 18 2.24 -13.19 12.82
C LEU A 18 3.63 -13.08 12.21
N LEU A 19 3.97 -11.92 11.64
CA LEU A 19 5.28 -11.67 11.06
C LEU A 19 6.37 -11.74 12.13
N PHE A 20 6.20 -11.06 13.27
CA PHE A 20 7.19 -11.08 14.34
C PHE A 20 7.34 -12.47 14.95
N ASN A 21 6.27 -13.24 15.09
CA ASN A 21 6.34 -14.61 15.55
C ASN A 21 7.18 -15.46 14.60
N TRP A 22 7.02 -15.27 13.30
CA TRP A 22 7.84 -15.97 12.31
C TRP A 22 9.31 -15.54 12.38
N ILE A 23 9.56 -14.22 12.50
CA ILE A 23 10.92 -13.69 12.59
C ILE A 23 11.66 -14.28 13.80
N GLU A 24 10.97 -14.48 14.91
CA GLU A 24 11.55 -15.07 16.12
C GLU A 24 12.02 -16.52 15.92
N THR A 25 11.55 -17.19 14.87
CA THR A 25 12.03 -18.55 14.54
C THR A 25 13.37 -18.55 13.81
N LEU A 26 13.85 -17.39 13.37
CA LEU A 26 15.10 -17.27 12.63
C LEU A 26 16.31 -17.31 13.58
N PRO A 27 17.52 -17.65 13.08
CA PRO A 27 18.75 -17.50 13.87
C PRO A 27 18.91 -16.07 14.37
N SER A 28 19.47 -15.89 15.57
CA SER A 28 19.52 -14.59 16.27
C SER A 28 20.01 -13.43 15.42
N TYR A 29 21.03 -13.64 14.59
CA TYR A 29 21.58 -12.59 13.73
C TYR A 29 20.50 -12.07 12.75
N TYR A 30 19.83 -12.99 12.09
CA TYR A 30 18.80 -12.63 11.10
C TYR A 30 17.55 -12.08 11.78
N GLU A 31 17.21 -12.57 12.96
CA GLU A 31 16.08 -12.09 13.73
C GLU A 31 16.21 -10.59 14.01
N GLU A 32 17.36 -10.16 14.55
CA GLU A 32 17.59 -8.76 14.89
C GLU A 32 17.56 -7.87 13.65
N GLU A 33 18.22 -8.31 12.57
CA GLU A 33 18.26 -7.56 11.32
C GLU A 33 16.88 -7.41 10.71
N MET A 34 16.08 -8.48 10.66
CA MET A 34 14.74 -8.44 10.12
C MET A 34 13.80 -7.56 10.94
N LYS A 35 13.90 -7.61 12.27
CA LYS A 35 13.11 -6.73 13.14
C LYS A 35 13.45 -5.27 12.90
N ALA A 36 14.73 -4.95 12.76
CA ALA A 36 15.15 -3.58 12.51
C ALA A 36 14.63 -3.05 11.17
N LEU A 37 14.72 -3.86 10.11
CA LEU A 37 14.22 -3.49 8.79
C LEU A 37 12.71 -3.31 8.79
N TYR A 38 11.99 -4.23 9.41
CA TYR A 38 10.54 -4.12 9.49
C TYR A 38 10.11 -2.87 10.25
N ASN A 39 10.77 -2.57 11.38
CA ASN A 39 10.48 -1.38 12.16
C ASN A 39 10.76 -0.11 11.36
N GLU A 40 11.85 -0.08 10.59
CA GLU A 40 12.16 1.04 9.71
C GLU A 40 11.03 1.29 8.72
N MET A 41 10.54 0.24 8.08
CA MET A 41 9.46 0.35 7.08
C MET A 41 8.14 0.79 7.74
N SER A 42 7.86 0.28 8.94
CA SER A 42 6.63 0.63 9.68
C SER A 42 6.61 2.07 10.15
N GLU A 43 7.75 2.61 10.56
CA GLU A 43 7.86 3.98 11.07
C GLU A 43 7.70 5.03 9.99
N ARG A 44 8.02 4.73 8.74
CA ARG A 44 7.89 5.62 7.57
C ARG A 44 8.61 6.96 7.72
N LYS A 45 9.74 6.95 8.41
CA LYS A 45 10.54 8.16 8.63
C LYS A 45 11.67 8.30 7.63
N THR A 46 12.28 7.20 7.21
CA THR A 46 13.35 7.23 6.20
C THR A 46 12.77 7.40 4.80
N VAL A 47 13.57 7.93 3.87
CA VAL A 47 13.17 8.06 2.47
C VAL A 47 12.82 6.71 1.88
N GLU A 48 13.62 5.69 2.18
CA GLU A 48 13.41 4.33 1.73
C GLU A 48 12.04 3.79 2.19
N ALA A 49 11.70 4.01 3.45
CA ALA A 49 10.43 3.57 4.00
C ALA A 49 9.25 4.31 3.36
N LYS A 50 9.41 5.61 3.10
CA LYS A 50 8.38 6.40 2.44
C LYS A 50 8.17 5.95 1.00
N ILE A 51 9.25 5.67 0.26
CA ILE A 51 9.18 5.15 -1.11
C ILE A 51 8.48 3.80 -1.11
N TYR A 52 8.88 2.89 -0.21
CA TYR A 52 8.26 1.57 -0.09
C TYR A 52 6.75 1.70 0.10
N LYS A 53 6.32 2.51 1.05
CA LYS A 53 4.89 2.66 1.35
C LYS A 53 4.12 3.31 0.21
N ALA A 54 4.72 4.28 -0.46
CA ALA A 54 4.11 4.92 -1.62
C ALA A 54 3.90 3.90 -2.75
N ILE A 55 4.94 3.15 -3.10
CA ILE A 55 4.86 2.14 -4.17
C ILE A 55 3.86 1.05 -3.84
N ASP A 56 3.87 0.55 -2.61
CA ASP A 56 2.92 -0.46 -2.13
C ASP A 56 1.48 0.03 -2.30
N SER A 57 1.23 1.30 -1.96
CA SER A 57 -0.09 1.90 -2.07
C SER A 57 -0.53 2.10 -3.53
N LEU A 58 0.40 2.59 -4.38
CA LEU A 58 0.11 2.81 -5.80
C LEU A 58 -0.11 1.49 -6.54
N GLU A 59 0.62 0.44 -6.15
CA GLU A 59 0.46 -0.88 -6.76
C GLU A 59 -0.97 -1.40 -6.61
N ALA A 60 -1.57 -1.21 -5.44
CA ALA A 60 -2.96 -1.61 -5.21
C ALA A 60 -3.92 -0.88 -6.16
N LEU A 61 -3.70 0.43 -6.38
CA LEU A 61 -4.52 1.22 -7.27
C LEU A 61 -4.35 0.78 -8.74
N ILE A 62 -3.13 0.47 -9.14
CA ILE A 62 -2.85 -0.04 -10.48
C ILE A 62 -3.53 -1.39 -10.69
N GLN A 63 -3.51 -2.25 -9.69
CA GLN A 63 -4.21 -3.55 -9.77
C GLN A 63 -5.72 -3.36 -9.93
N HIS A 64 -6.31 -2.42 -9.19
CA HIS A 64 -7.73 -2.11 -9.37
C HIS A 64 -8.01 -1.66 -10.79
N ASN A 65 -7.19 -0.76 -11.34
CA ASN A 65 -7.35 -0.29 -12.71
C ASN A 65 -7.18 -1.40 -13.75
N ALA A 66 -6.36 -2.40 -13.46
CA ALA A 66 -6.16 -3.54 -14.35
C ALA A 66 -7.29 -4.57 -14.26
N SER A 67 -8.10 -4.52 -13.22
CA SER A 67 -9.20 -5.45 -13.00
C SER A 67 -10.48 -4.96 -13.67
N ASP A 68 -11.37 -5.89 -14.02
CA ASP A 68 -12.67 -5.55 -14.59
C ASP A 68 -13.50 -4.76 -13.56
N LEU A 69 -14.20 -3.71 -14.01
CA LEU A 69 -15.05 -2.90 -13.15
C LEU A 69 -16.11 -3.72 -12.41
N SER A 70 -16.55 -4.83 -13.00
CA SER A 70 -17.52 -5.73 -12.36
C SER A 70 -16.99 -6.32 -11.04
N THR A 71 -15.67 -6.32 -10.83
CA THR A 71 -15.05 -6.83 -9.61
C THR A 71 -14.87 -5.76 -8.54
N TRP A 72 -15.13 -4.49 -8.86
CA TRP A 72 -14.93 -3.40 -7.91
C TRP A 72 -16.05 -3.35 -6.88
N ILE A 73 -15.66 -3.18 -5.60
CA ILE A 73 -16.61 -2.85 -4.54
C ILE A 73 -16.90 -1.35 -4.57
N PRO A 74 -18.05 -0.88 -4.00
CA PRO A 74 -18.40 0.55 -4.05
C PRO A 74 -17.33 1.52 -3.55
N LYS A 75 -16.58 1.15 -2.51
CA LYS A 75 -15.49 1.98 -1.98
C LYS A 75 -14.41 2.28 -3.00
N GLU A 76 -14.13 1.35 -3.92
CA GLU A 76 -13.04 1.48 -4.87
C GLU A 76 -13.29 2.57 -5.89
N TYR A 77 -14.55 2.83 -6.25
CA TYR A 77 -14.90 3.92 -7.17
C TYR A 77 -14.45 5.28 -6.65
N LYS A 78 -14.57 5.50 -5.35
CA LYS A 78 -14.23 6.78 -4.74
C LYS A 78 -12.77 6.80 -4.27
N LEU A 79 -12.35 5.78 -3.53
CA LEU A 79 -11.02 5.76 -2.92
C LEU A 79 -9.91 5.59 -3.96
N ASN A 80 -10.18 4.94 -5.09
CA ASN A 80 -9.18 4.84 -6.14
C ASN A 80 -8.84 6.20 -6.76
N LEU A 81 -9.63 7.23 -6.49
CA LEU A 81 -9.38 8.61 -6.94
C LEU A 81 -8.58 9.42 -5.92
N THR A 82 -8.57 9.04 -4.65
CA THR A 82 -7.98 9.86 -3.58
C THR A 82 -6.95 9.15 -2.72
N TYR A 83 -6.97 7.82 -2.69
CA TYR A 83 -6.09 7.02 -1.84
C TYR A 83 -4.63 7.26 -2.19
N ALA A 84 -3.78 7.35 -1.18
CA ALA A 84 -2.33 7.50 -1.30
C ALA A 84 -1.83 8.89 -1.72
N ASP A 85 -2.69 9.89 -1.90
CA ASP A 85 -2.26 11.24 -2.24
C ASP A 85 -1.26 11.80 -1.21
N ASP A 86 -1.50 11.57 0.07
CA ASP A 86 -0.61 11.98 1.15
C ASP A 86 0.73 11.21 1.14
N ARG A 87 0.71 9.96 0.70
CA ARG A 87 1.89 9.08 0.71
C ARG A 87 2.88 9.38 -0.39
N VAL A 88 2.45 10.05 -1.46
CA VAL A 88 3.31 10.42 -2.58
C VAL A 88 3.76 11.87 -2.53
N SER A 89 3.20 12.68 -1.63
CA SER A 89 3.41 14.13 -1.60
C SER A 89 4.87 14.57 -1.39
N PHE A 90 5.72 13.71 -0.86
CA PHE A 90 7.13 14.00 -0.66
C PHE A 90 7.98 13.92 -1.94
N SER A 91 7.41 13.46 -3.03
CA SER A 91 8.11 13.23 -4.30
C SER A 91 7.29 13.76 -5.47
N GLU A 92 7.88 14.66 -6.27
CA GLU A 92 7.22 15.18 -7.47
C GLU A 92 6.97 14.06 -8.48
N TYR A 93 7.92 13.14 -8.63
CA TYR A 93 7.76 12.02 -9.55
C TYR A 93 6.61 11.11 -9.15
N LEU A 94 6.55 10.72 -7.86
CA LEU A 94 5.48 9.86 -7.37
C LEU A 94 4.12 10.54 -7.40
N THR A 95 4.08 11.85 -7.17
CA THR A 95 2.86 12.64 -7.28
C THR A 95 2.35 12.64 -8.73
N ALA A 96 3.26 12.80 -9.70
CA ALA A 96 2.89 12.74 -11.12
C ALA A 96 2.40 11.34 -11.51
N LEU A 97 3.05 10.30 -11.01
CA LEU A 97 2.61 8.92 -11.24
C LEU A 97 1.21 8.69 -10.65
N ARG A 98 0.96 9.18 -9.44
CA ARG A 98 -0.37 9.08 -8.82
C ARG A 98 -1.42 9.78 -9.67
N GLN A 99 -1.11 10.94 -10.23
CA GLN A 99 -2.04 11.66 -11.11
C GLN A 99 -2.34 10.85 -12.38
N ALA A 100 -1.34 10.22 -12.98
CA ALA A 100 -1.55 9.36 -14.14
C ALA A 100 -2.49 8.19 -13.80
N ILE A 101 -2.31 7.59 -12.63
CA ILE A 101 -3.19 6.50 -12.16
C ILE A 101 -4.62 7.01 -11.97
N ARG A 102 -4.79 8.21 -11.43
CA ARG A 102 -6.10 8.84 -11.25
C ARG A 102 -6.80 9.05 -12.59
N GLU A 103 -6.07 9.51 -13.59
CA GLU A 103 -6.61 9.69 -14.94
C GLU A 103 -7.07 8.37 -15.53
N ASP A 104 -6.30 7.31 -15.34
CA ASP A 104 -6.68 5.96 -15.77
C ASP A 104 -7.95 5.49 -15.06
N THR A 105 -8.07 5.77 -13.77
CA THR A 105 -9.26 5.43 -12.98
C THR A 105 -10.49 6.16 -13.53
N LEU A 106 -10.36 7.46 -13.78
CA LEU A 106 -11.46 8.26 -14.32
C LEU A 106 -11.91 7.74 -15.68
N ALA A 107 -10.96 7.45 -16.57
CA ALA A 107 -11.27 6.90 -17.89
C ALA A 107 -12.00 5.57 -17.78
N LYS A 108 -11.56 4.71 -16.87
CA LYS A 108 -12.17 3.41 -16.64
C LYS A 108 -13.63 3.54 -16.16
N ILE A 109 -13.88 4.45 -15.22
CA ILE A 109 -15.22 4.69 -14.68
C ILE A 109 -16.14 5.26 -15.76
N GLU A 110 -15.63 6.16 -16.61
CA GLU A 110 -16.41 6.77 -17.69
C GLU A 110 -16.81 5.77 -18.78
N GLU A 111 -16.04 4.71 -18.96
CA GLU A 111 -16.35 3.65 -19.93
C GLU A 111 -17.46 2.71 -19.46
N LYS A 112 -17.93 2.87 -18.25
CA LYS A 112 -18.93 2.01 -17.64
C LYS A 112 -20.28 2.01 -18.38
#